data_d82d1c0ab07b072722e898e7e76327fe
#
_entry.id   d82d1c0ab07b072722e898e7e76327fe
#
_cell.length_a   1.000
_cell.length_b   1.000
_cell.length_c   1.000
_cell.angle_alpha   90.00
_cell.angle_beta   90.00
_cell.angle_gamma   90.00
#
_symmetry.space_group_name_H-M   'P 1'
#
loop_
_entity.id
_entity.type
_entity.pdbx_description
1 polymer ?
#
loop_
_entity_poly.entity_id
_entity_poly.type
_entity_poly.pdbx_seq_one_letter_code
_entity_poly.pdbx_strand_id
1 'polypeptide(L)'
;VNPITFSGTASEPYEVTFNALTYEVTPLVNVLFDGEKMTAQDANTYLIQKSFTQGQSIVVTGIDMNGWWINPDYFKKESNGTLTFLPVDGKYRVVANMKQKYFGITRMDGDKEAGLSDAGHGALWLMGWGVGSPSMDFQFGWDAGSNYCVPEISSKKYQFIGTTGPEHNSVFGQRFRYDYISAKFFFQNGYGGEFSQLTLADDGTKSLIRLTDSKNIELLLDGNDKPIPLEEGATYALTVDLSAGNDKGVVSFKKISDGEVKPEPTVVQTLYFDFGSSSATSPGKGDPTVNPDDNGNYWNNITNNNGNYANAGTVYGSLFNSENTPTAYALTLNSRFTINGASGGGGLLQPDKDLLDDLAVATATGDYFFMEKSEDNSSFTFSNLDKNKGYKFYAFGSRLATQVRTAIYIISGENTDQGELQAAGTNCGGTGINQNIQNVYASEVIFPDENGEIKFTVSRKEGDYIPLNVLKIEEYTNVEK
;
A
#
# COMPACT_ATOMS: atom_id res chain seq x y z
N VAL A 1 14.33 2.73 -40.13
CA VAL A 1 13.04 2.09 -39.76
C VAL A 1 13.34 0.61 -39.54
N ASN A 2 13.20 0.13 -38.31
CA ASN A 2 13.39 -1.30 -38.05
C ASN A 2 12.15 -2.05 -38.59
N PRO A 3 12.32 -3.16 -39.32
CA PRO A 3 11.20 -3.94 -39.79
C PRO A 3 10.46 -4.58 -38.62
N ILE A 4 9.13 -4.57 -38.67
CA ILE A 4 8.29 -5.31 -37.72
C ILE A 4 8.40 -6.77 -38.09
N THR A 5 8.87 -7.61 -37.17
CA THR A 5 9.03 -9.05 -37.40
C THR A 5 7.89 -9.79 -36.66
N PHE A 6 7.10 -10.56 -37.39
CA PHE A 6 6.09 -11.44 -36.79
C PHE A 6 6.68 -12.86 -36.72
N SER A 7 6.60 -13.48 -35.54
CA SER A 7 6.97 -14.86 -35.33
C SER A 7 5.70 -15.70 -35.16
N GLY A 8 5.40 -16.60 -36.09
CA GLY A 8 4.24 -17.51 -36.06
C GLY A 8 4.15 -18.35 -37.30
N THR A 9 3.35 -19.43 -37.26
CA THR A 9 3.05 -20.25 -38.42
C THR A 9 1.93 -19.61 -39.26
N ALA A 10 2.15 -19.45 -40.56
CA ALA A 10 1.39 -18.63 -41.49
C ALA A 10 -0.01 -19.17 -41.87
N SER A 11 -0.78 -19.73 -40.96
CA SER A 11 -2.13 -20.25 -41.27
C SER A 11 -3.28 -19.24 -41.07
N GLU A 12 -3.01 -18.09 -40.43
CA GLU A 12 -4.02 -17.07 -40.18
C GLU A 12 -3.48 -15.67 -40.50
N PRO A 13 -4.26 -14.78 -41.15
CA PRO A 13 -3.83 -13.42 -41.42
C PRO A 13 -3.67 -12.63 -40.11
N TYR A 14 -2.55 -11.89 -39.97
CA TYR A 14 -2.37 -10.94 -38.89
C TYR A 14 -3.15 -9.65 -39.17
N GLU A 15 -4.03 -9.27 -38.25
CA GLU A 15 -4.66 -7.95 -38.25
C GLU A 15 -3.78 -7.00 -37.46
N VAL A 16 -3.47 -5.82 -38.01
CA VAL A 16 -2.70 -4.78 -37.36
C VAL A 16 -3.41 -3.45 -37.43
N THR A 17 -3.34 -2.68 -36.37
CA THR A 17 -3.81 -1.27 -36.38
C THR A 17 -2.60 -0.36 -36.49
N PHE A 18 -2.62 0.56 -37.43
CA PHE A 18 -1.63 1.61 -37.58
C PHE A 18 -2.18 2.94 -37.04
N ASN A 19 -1.54 3.45 -36.01
CA ASN A 19 -1.84 4.79 -35.50
C ASN A 19 -1.02 5.83 -36.27
N ALA A 20 -1.64 6.57 -37.18
CA ALA A 20 -0.98 7.56 -38.01
C ALA A 20 -0.47 8.78 -37.23
N LEU A 21 -0.94 9.01 -36.01
CA LEU A 21 -0.49 10.13 -35.14
C LEU A 21 0.74 9.75 -34.33
N THR A 22 0.82 8.51 -33.84
CA THR A 22 1.94 8.04 -33.02
C THR A 22 2.94 7.20 -33.81
N TYR A 23 2.63 6.81 -35.04
CA TYR A 23 3.38 5.87 -35.89
C TYR A 23 3.58 4.48 -35.24
N GLU A 24 2.67 4.13 -34.32
CA GLU A 24 2.66 2.81 -33.67
C GLU A 24 1.85 1.82 -34.47
N VAL A 25 2.35 0.57 -34.52
CA VAL A 25 1.64 -0.57 -35.09
C VAL A 25 1.35 -1.53 -33.96
N THR A 26 0.08 -1.74 -33.67
CA THR A 26 -0.38 -2.69 -32.67
C THR A 26 -1.02 -3.90 -33.35
N PRO A 27 -0.47 -5.11 -33.17
CA PRO A 27 -1.14 -6.32 -33.66
C PRO A 27 -2.45 -6.52 -32.89
N LEU A 28 -3.55 -6.78 -33.60
CA LEU A 28 -4.80 -7.18 -32.98
C LEU A 28 -4.70 -8.63 -32.51
N VAL A 29 -5.08 -8.87 -31.26
CA VAL A 29 -5.07 -10.21 -30.67
C VAL A 29 -6.35 -10.95 -31.12
N ASN A 30 -6.22 -12.21 -31.51
CA ASN A 30 -7.39 -13.04 -31.85
C ASN A 30 -7.99 -13.64 -30.58
N VAL A 31 -8.81 -12.85 -29.87
CA VAL A 31 -9.48 -13.28 -28.63
C VAL A 31 -10.71 -14.10 -28.97
N LEU A 32 -10.75 -15.36 -28.52
CA LEU A 32 -11.93 -16.21 -28.59
C LEU A 32 -12.56 -16.34 -27.21
N PHE A 33 -13.83 -16.00 -27.11
CA PHE A 33 -14.62 -16.17 -25.89
C PHE A 33 -15.68 -17.24 -26.15
N ASP A 34 -15.50 -18.38 -25.52
CA ASP A 34 -16.32 -19.58 -25.74
C ASP A 34 -16.40 -19.99 -27.22
N GLY A 35 -15.23 -20.07 -27.88
CA GLY A 35 -15.07 -20.47 -29.27
C GLY A 35 -15.47 -19.41 -30.31
N GLU A 36 -16.04 -18.28 -29.92
CA GLU A 36 -16.42 -17.22 -30.85
C GLU A 36 -15.45 -16.03 -30.76
N LYS A 37 -15.09 -15.46 -31.92
CA LYS A 37 -14.15 -14.33 -32.00
C LYS A 37 -14.77 -13.06 -31.45
N MET A 38 -14.07 -12.40 -30.48
CA MET A 38 -14.42 -11.07 -30.03
C MET A 38 -14.02 -10.02 -31.07
N THR A 39 -14.86 -9.01 -31.26
CA THR A 39 -14.60 -7.90 -32.18
C THR A 39 -13.79 -6.82 -31.50
N ALA A 40 -12.64 -6.48 -32.05
CA ALA A 40 -11.83 -5.36 -31.54
C ALA A 40 -12.58 -4.04 -31.73
N GLN A 41 -12.64 -3.24 -30.69
CA GLN A 41 -13.13 -1.86 -30.70
C GLN A 41 -11.96 -0.87 -30.82
N ASP A 42 -10.85 -1.21 -30.17
CA ASP A 42 -9.55 -0.55 -30.26
C ASP A 42 -8.44 -1.55 -29.93
N ALA A 43 -7.21 -1.09 -29.76
CA ALA A 43 -6.04 -1.94 -29.44
C ALA A 43 -6.15 -2.70 -28.11
N ASN A 44 -6.96 -2.22 -27.16
CA ASN A 44 -7.07 -2.76 -25.81
C ASN A 44 -8.47 -3.23 -25.43
N THR A 45 -9.46 -3.06 -26.31
CA THR A 45 -10.87 -3.33 -26.00
C THR A 45 -11.47 -4.27 -27.05
N TYR A 46 -11.96 -5.41 -26.59
CA TYR A 46 -12.61 -6.42 -27.43
C TYR A 46 -14.01 -6.71 -26.90
N LEU A 47 -14.98 -6.92 -27.80
CA LEU A 47 -16.38 -7.05 -27.48
C LEU A 47 -16.99 -8.30 -28.14
N ILE A 48 -17.83 -9.01 -27.39
CA ILE A 48 -18.75 -10.02 -27.92
C ILE A 48 -20.13 -9.83 -27.28
N GLN A 49 -21.17 -10.13 -28.07
CA GLN A 49 -22.55 -10.12 -27.59
C GLN A 49 -23.21 -11.44 -28.03
N LYS A 50 -23.53 -12.27 -27.04
CA LYS A 50 -24.11 -13.60 -27.26
C LYS A 50 -25.01 -14.05 -26.11
N SER A 51 -25.76 -15.12 -26.33
CA SER A 51 -26.54 -15.76 -25.27
C SER A 51 -25.69 -16.72 -24.48
N PHE A 52 -25.87 -16.71 -23.16
CA PHE A 52 -25.27 -17.67 -22.23
C PHE A 52 -26.36 -18.36 -21.44
N THR A 53 -26.05 -19.58 -21.01
CA THR A 53 -26.91 -20.37 -20.13
C THR A 53 -26.27 -20.42 -18.74
N GLN A 54 -27.07 -20.36 -17.68
CA GLN A 54 -26.57 -20.48 -16.31
C GLN A 54 -25.82 -21.81 -16.13
N GLY A 55 -24.64 -21.74 -15.50
CA GLY A 55 -23.75 -22.89 -15.32
C GLY A 55 -22.91 -23.26 -16.55
N GLN A 56 -23.03 -22.53 -17.67
CA GLN A 56 -22.23 -22.78 -18.86
C GLN A 56 -20.72 -22.66 -18.56
N SER A 57 -19.95 -23.67 -19.02
CA SER A 57 -18.49 -23.61 -18.98
C SER A 57 -17.98 -22.83 -20.18
N ILE A 58 -17.17 -21.81 -19.93
CA ILE A 58 -16.64 -20.89 -20.94
C ILE A 58 -15.12 -21.03 -20.99
N VAL A 59 -14.59 -21.17 -22.19
CA VAL A 59 -13.15 -21.18 -22.45
C VAL A 59 -12.75 -19.89 -23.14
N VAL A 60 -11.75 -19.21 -22.59
CA VAL A 60 -11.13 -18.03 -23.21
C VAL A 60 -9.80 -18.43 -23.81
N THR A 61 -9.60 -18.15 -25.10
CA THR A 61 -8.34 -18.45 -25.81
C THR A 61 -7.84 -17.25 -26.58
N GLY A 62 -6.59 -17.31 -27.04
CA GLY A 62 -5.95 -16.19 -27.76
C GLY A 62 -5.31 -15.14 -26.85
N ILE A 63 -5.50 -15.24 -25.55
CA ILE A 63 -4.87 -14.39 -24.53
C ILE A 63 -4.41 -15.23 -23.36
N ASP A 64 -3.38 -14.75 -22.65
CA ASP A 64 -2.98 -15.30 -21.36
C ASP A 64 -3.87 -14.75 -20.24
N MET A 65 -4.63 -15.65 -19.60
CA MET A 65 -5.54 -15.32 -18.51
C MET A 65 -4.84 -15.15 -17.14
N ASN A 66 -3.51 -15.24 -17.07
CA ASN A 66 -2.78 -14.97 -15.84
C ASN A 66 -2.88 -13.49 -15.46
N GLY A 67 -3.20 -13.24 -14.19
CA GLY A 67 -3.39 -11.89 -13.68
C GLY A 67 -4.69 -11.21 -14.13
N TRP A 68 -5.61 -11.92 -14.80
CA TRP A 68 -6.94 -11.39 -15.07
C TRP A 68 -7.82 -11.47 -13.82
N TRP A 69 -8.47 -10.36 -13.50
CA TRP A 69 -9.53 -10.36 -12.50
C TRP A 69 -10.83 -10.89 -13.10
N ILE A 70 -11.42 -11.84 -12.40
CA ILE A 70 -12.67 -12.48 -12.79
C ILE A 70 -13.77 -11.97 -11.88
N ASN A 71 -14.75 -11.32 -12.50
CA ASN A 71 -15.87 -10.71 -11.78
C ASN A 71 -16.74 -11.78 -11.11
N PRO A 72 -16.80 -11.84 -9.76
CA PRO A 72 -17.51 -12.88 -9.02
C PRO A 72 -19.03 -12.82 -9.14
N ASP A 73 -19.59 -11.73 -9.65
CA ASP A 73 -21.04 -11.64 -9.90
C ASP A 73 -21.43 -12.41 -11.17
N TYR A 74 -20.49 -12.56 -12.11
CA TYR A 74 -20.77 -13.14 -13.43
C TYR A 74 -20.07 -14.45 -13.69
N PHE A 75 -18.91 -14.68 -13.06
CA PHE A 75 -18.11 -15.86 -13.35
C PHE A 75 -17.49 -16.45 -12.09
N LYS A 76 -17.41 -17.77 -12.07
CA LYS A 76 -16.54 -18.51 -11.16
C LYS A 76 -15.37 -19.05 -11.97
N LYS A 77 -14.13 -18.80 -11.52
CA LYS A 77 -12.93 -19.39 -12.11
C LYS A 77 -12.74 -20.81 -11.58
N GLU A 78 -12.68 -21.78 -12.47
CA GLU A 78 -12.46 -23.17 -12.12
C GLU A 78 -10.95 -23.50 -12.11
N SER A 79 -10.58 -24.58 -11.40
CA SER A 79 -9.19 -25.02 -11.26
C SER A 79 -8.50 -25.35 -12.58
N ASN A 80 -9.25 -25.74 -13.60
CA ASN A 80 -8.76 -26.03 -14.96
C ASN A 80 -8.60 -24.77 -15.83
N GLY A 81 -8.87 -23.57 -15.29
CA GLY A 81 -8.78 -22.29 -15.99
C GLY A 81 -10.01 -21.88 -16.78
N THR A 82 -11.06 -22.71 -16.84
CA THR A 82 -12.35 -22.32 -17.44
C THR A 82 -13.14 -21.40 -16.51
N LEU A 83 -14.14 -20.71 -17.07
CA LEU A 83 -15.06 -19.87 -16.31
C LEU A 83 -16.45 -20.51 -16.33
N THR A 84 -17.11 -20.61 -15.17
CA THR A 84 -18.52 -20.98 -15.09
C THR A 84 -19.36 -19.72 -15.04
N PHE A 85 -20.31 -19.59 -15.97
CA PHE A 85 -21.23 -18.46 -16.02
C PHE A 85 -22.29 -18.57 -14.90
N LEU A 86 -22.43 -17.53 -14.08
CA LEU A 86 -23.27 -17.57 -12.88
C LEU A 86 -24.69 -17.04 -13.07
N PRO A 87 -24.94 -15.95 -13.84
CA PRO A 87 -26.28 -15.39 -13.99
C PRO A 87 -27.26 -16.32 -14.69
N VAL A 88 -28.53 -16.01 -14.59
CA VAL A 88 -29.59 -16.71 -15.31
C VAL A 88 -29.43 -16.58 -16.83
N ASP A 89 -30.06 -17.47 -17.57
CA ASP A 89 -30.04 -17.49 -19.04
C ASP A 89 -30.38 -16.13 -19.63
N GLY A 90 -29.67 -15.75 -20.67
CA GLY A 90 -29.92 -14.46 -21.34
C GLY A 90 -28.85 -14.06 -22.32
N LYS A 91 -29.09 -12.94 -23.00
CA LYS A 91 -28.13 -12.30 -23.89
C LYS A 91 -27.26 -11.33 -23.07
N TYR A 92 -25.94 -11.40 -23.27
CA TYR A 92 -24.99 -10.55 -22.57
C TYR A 92 -23.94 -9.98 -23.52
N ARG A 93 -23.52 -8.77 -23.25
CA ARG A 93 -22.37 -8.13 -23.86
C ARG A 93 -21.18 -8.33 -22.91
N VAL A 94 -20.09 -8.88 -23.42
CA VAL A 94 -18.82 -9.04 -22.69
C VAL A 94 -17.77 -8.17 -23.33
N VAL A 95 -17.12 -7.33 -22.57
CA VAL A 95 -16.05 -6.42 -22.98
C VAL A 95 -14.77 -6.84 -22.28
N ALA A 96 -13.76 -7.29 -23.05
CA ALA A 96 -12.43 -7.57 -22.53
C ALA A 96 -11.59 -6.30 -22.53
N ASN A 97 -11.14 -5.85 -21.36
CA ASN A 97 -10.15 -4.78 -21.22
C ASN A 97 -8.76 -5.40 -21.10
N MET A 98 -8.01 -5.37 -22.19
CA MET A 98 -6.69 -6.00 -22.29
C MET A 98 -5.62 -5.30 -21.45
N LYS A 99 -5.74 -3.98 -21.30
CA LYS A 99 -4.77 -3.17 -20.55
C LYS A 99 -4.90 -3.42 -19.06
N GLN A 100 -6.12 -3.48 -18.56
CA GLN A 100 -6.41 -3.65 -17.14
C GLN A 100 -6.71 -5.09 -16.74
N LYS A 101 -6.84 -6.01 -17.74
CA LYS A 101 -7.04 -7.45 -17.55
C LYS A 101 -8.31 -7.80 -16.75
N TYR A 102 -9.47 -7.36 -17.23
CA TYR A 102 -10.76 -7.76 -16.68
C TYR A 102 -11.84 -7.81 -17.77
N PHE A 103 -12.95 -8.47 -17.47
CA PHE A 103 -14.15 -8.46 -18.31
C PHE A 103 -15.22 -7.56 -17.70
N GLY A 104 -15.72 -6.60 -18.46
CA GLY A 104 -16.97 -5.88 -18.17
C GLY A 104 -18.14 -6.66 -18.79
N ILE A 105 -19.23 -6.86 -18.02
CA ILE A 105 -20.37 -7.62 -18.49
C ILE A 105 -21.66 -6.81 -18.30
N THR A 106 -22.54 -6.86 -19.31
CA THR A 106 -23.84 -6.17 -19.29
C THR A 106 -24.90 -7.12 -19.85
N ARG A 107 -26.02 -7.27 -19.13
CA ARG A 107 -27.18 -7.99 -19.68
C ARG A 107 -27.84 -7.15 -20.77
N MET A 108 -28.30 -7.82 -21.82
CA MET A 108 -28.89 -7.19 -23.01
C MET A 108 -30.33 -7.63 -23.20
N ASP A 109 -31.15 -6.68 -23.68
CA ASP A 109 -32.49 -6.96 -24.23
C ASP A 109 -32.49 -6.55 -25.71
N GLY A 110 -32.40 -7.55 -26.59
CA GLY A 110 -32.10 -7.31 -27.98
C GLY A 110 -30.70 -6.69 -28.15
N ASP A 111 -30.66 -5.48 -28.68
CA ASP A 111 -29.41 -4.69 -28.90
C ASP A 111 -29.26 -3.55 -27.89
N LYS A 112 -30.15 -3.46 -26.91
CA LYS A 112 -30.11 -2.48 -25.84
C LYS A 112 -29.70 -3.13 -24.52
N GLU A 113 -29.21 -2.32 -23.62
CA GLU A 113 -28.94 -2.74 -22.24
C GLU A 113 -30.28 -3.05 -21.54
N ALA A 114 -30.31 -4.20 -20.86
CA ALA A 114 -31.53 -4.63 -20.18
C ALA A 114 -31.82 -3.76 -18.95
N GLY A 115 -33.08 -3.54 -18.69
CA GLY A 115 -33.61 -3.03 -17.42
C GLY A 115 -34.34 -4.14 -16.68
N LEU A 116 -34.99 -3.78 -15.58
CA LEU A 116 -35.90 -4.65 -14.84
C LEU A 116 -37.28 -4.63 -15.51
N SER A 117 -37.76 -5.82 -15.85
CA SER A 117 -39.14 -5.99 -16.38
C SER A 117 -40.16 -5.91 -15.25
N ASP A 118 -41.46 -5.70 -15.61
CA ASP A 118 -42.57 -5.75 -14.65
C ASP A 118 -42.67 -7.10 -13.94
N ALA A 119 -42.22 -8.16 -14.58
CA ALA A 119 -42.19 -9.50 -14.01
C ALA A 119 -41.06 -9.72 -12.99
N GLY A 120 -40.14 -8.76 -12.81
CA GLY A 120 -39.05 -8.83 -11.85
C GLY A 120 -37.78 -9.54 -12.39
N HIS A 121 -37.66 -9.68 -13.72
CA HIS A 121 -36.51 -10.27 -14.41
C HIS A 121 -35.75 -9.21 -15.21
N GLY A 122 -34.46 -9.45 -15.47
CA GLY A 122 -33.65 -8.57 -16.27
C GLY A 122 -32.38 -8.13 -15.54
N ALA A 123 -32.14 -6.83 -15.46
CA ALA A 123 -30.99 -6.26 -14.77
C ALA A 123 -31.43 -5.17 -13.79
N LEU A 124 -30.79 -5.10 -12.64
CA LEU A 124 -30.75 -3.93 -11.79
C LEU A 124 -29.46 -3.15 -12.05
N TRP A 125 -29.52 -1.85 -11.83
CA TRP A 125 -28.37 -0.96 -12.01
C TRP A 125 -28.02 -0.31 -10.69
N LEU A 126 -26.74 -0.37 -10.32
CA LEU A 126 -26.23 0.19 -9.07
C LEU A 126 -25.44 1.47 -9.36
N MET A 127 -25.78 2.54 -8.65
CA MET A 127 -25.09 3.82 -8.65
C MET A 127 -24.78 4.25 -7.23
N GLY A 128 -23.82 5.16 -7.07
CA GLY A 128 -23.51 5.81 -5.80
C GLY A 128 -22.06 5.73 -5.41
N TRP A 129 -21.77 6.33 -4.27
CA TRP A 129 -20.43 6.36 -3.67
C TRP A 129 -20.22 5.18 -2.72
N GLY A 130 -18.95 4.81 -2.55
CA GLY A 130 -18.57 3.69 -1.70
C GLY A 130 -18.82 2.33 -2.32
N VAL A 131 -19.15 2.28 -3.60
CA VAL A 131 -19.30 1.09 -4.46
C VAL A 131 -18.60 1.31 -5.79
N GLY A 132 -17.88 0.29 -6.29
CA GLY A 132 -17.10 0.40 -7.52
C GLY A 132 -16.83 -0.94 -8.19
N SER A 133 -16.33 -0.95 -9.42
CA SER A 133 -15.94 -2.16 -10.16
C SER A 133 -15.00 -1.80 -11.31
N PRO A 134 -13.86 -2.49 -11.49
CA PRO A 134 -13.38 -3.67 -10.76
C PRO A 134 -12.77 -3.38 -9.40
N SER A 135 -12.53 -2.11 -9.04
CA SER A 135 -11.97 -1.68 -7.75
C SER A 135 -12.58 -0.35 -7.30
N MET A 136 -12.16 0.16 -6.14
CA MET A 136 -12.64 1.44 -5.60
C MET A 136 -12.13 2.66 -6.38
N ASP A 137 -11.06 2.55 -7.17
CA ASP A 137 -10.67 3.62 -8.11
C ASP A 137 -11.69 3.82 -9.25
N PHE A 138 -12.60 2.86 -9.43
CA PHE A 138 -13.71 2.90 -10.39
C PHE A 138 -15.05 2.98 -9.67
N GLN A 139 -15.18 3.90 -8.72
CA GLN A 139 -16.45 4.16 -8.05
C GLN A 139 -17.51 4.63 -9.04
N PHE A 140 -18.75 4.16 -8.87
CA PHE A 140 -19.83 4.50 -9.79
C PHE A 140 -20.28 5.95 -9.66
N GLY A 141 -20.23 6.50 -8.42
CA GLY A 141 -20.69 7.85 -8.15
C GLY A 141 -22.17 8.05 -8.55
N TRP A 142 -22.57 9.30 -8.62
CA TRP A 142 -23.89 9.68 -9.14
C TRP A 142 -23.75 10.17 -10.60
N ASP A 143 -23.08 9.35 -11.43
CA ASP A 143 -22.91 9.59 -12.86
C ASP A 143 -23.60 8.49 -13.66
N ALA A 144 -24.58 8.87 -14.47
CA ALA A 144 -25.32 7.93 -15.32
C ALA A 144 -24.47 7.17 -16.35
N GLY A 145 -23.22 7.59 -16.59
CA GLY A 145 -22.26 6.90 -17.45
C GLY A 145 -21.47 5.79 -16.77
N SER A 146 -21.52 5.70 -15.44
CA SER A 146 -20.67 4.82 -14.64
C SER A 146 -21.44 3.73 -13.89
N ASN A 147 -22.69 3.46 -14.26
CA ASN A 147 -23.55 2.50 -13.57
C ASN A 147 -23.08 1.06 -13.74
N TYR A 148 -23.29 0.25 -12.73
CA TYR A 148 -23.00 -1.16 -12.78
C TYR A 148 -24.26 -2.01 -13.01
N CYS A 149 -24.18 -2.89 -14.01
CA CYS A 149 -25.22 -3.86 -14.28
C CYS A 149 -25.13 -5.01 -13.26
N VAL A 150 -26.05 -5.05 -12.33
CA VAL A 150 -26.14 -6.10 -11.31
C VAL A 150 -26.90 -7.29 -11.87
N PRO A 151 -26.27 -8.49 -11.96
CA PRO A 151 -26.90 -9.65 -12.59
C PRO A 151 -27.98 -10.28 -11.72
N GLU A 152 -28.97 -10.88 -12.38
CA GLU A 152 -29.90 -11.83 -11.83
C GLU A 152 -29.19 -13.20 -11.72
N ILE A 153 -28.89 -13.63 -10.48
CA ILE A 153 -28.15 -14.88 -10.21
C ILE A 153 -29.04 -16.11 -10.00
N SER A 154 -30.29 -15.89 -9.69
CA SER A 154 -31.37 -16.86 -9.69
C SER A 154 -32.68 -16.10 -9.87
N SER A 155 -33.78 -16.81 -10.16
CA SER A 155 -35.07 -16.15 -10.45
C SER A 155 -35.37 -14.99 -9.51
N LYS A 156 -35.38 -13.77 -10.01
CA LYS A 156 -35.69 -12.51 -9.32
C LYS A 156 -34.75 -12.14 -8.16
N LYS A 157 -33.55 -12.74 -8.13
CA LYS A 157 -32.53 -12.43 -7.12
C LYS A 157 -31.28 -11.87 -7.79
N TYR A 158 -30.87 -10.70 -7.32
CA TYR A 158 -29.78 -9.92 -7.84
C TYR A 158 -28.66 -9.84 -6.82
N GLN A 159 -27.40 -9.81 -7.27
CA GLN A 159 -26.25 -9.83 -6.38
C GLN A 159 -25.09 -8.99 -6.88
N PHE A 160 -24.43 -8.29 -5.94
CA PHE A 160 -23.17 -7.58 -6.12
C PHE A 160 -22.24 -8.00 -4.99
N ILE A 161 -21.10 -8.63 -5.33
CA ILE A 161 -20.09 -9.14 -4.39
C ILE A 161 -18.82 -8.34 -4.51
N GLY A 162 -18.19 -8.03 -3.38
CA GLY A 162 -16.88 -7.41 -3.32
C GLY A 162 -16.24 -7.50 -1.95
N THR A 163 -14.94 -7.35 -1.91
CA THR A 163 -14.21 -7.10 -0.67
C THR A 163 -14.25 -5.61 -0.34
N THR A 164 -14.01 -5.28 0.92
CA THR A 164 -13.88 -3.89 1.37
C THR A 164 -12.46 -3.37 1.19
N GLY A 165 -12.35 -2.09 0.92
CA GLY A 165 -11.09 -1.36 0.82
C GLY A 165 -11.25 0.14 1.10
N PRO A 166 -10.17 0.93 1.09
CA PRO A 166 -10.22 2.38 1.21
C PRO A 166 -10.84 3.04 -0.02
N GLU A 167 -11.11 4.35 0.07
CA GLU A 167 -11.76 5.15 -0.98
C GLU A 167 -11.02 5.12 -2.32
N HIS A 168 -9.70 5.19 -2.28
CA HIS A 168 -8.83 5.08 -3.45
C HIS A 168 -8.05 3.78 -3.36
N ASN A 169 -8.40 2.83 -4.21
CA ASN A 169 -7.77 1.53 -4.23
C ASN A 169 -7.84 0.90 -5.62
N SER A 170 -6.68 0.57 -6.17
CA SER A 170 -6.53 -0.10 -7.47
C SER A 170 -6.64 -1.63 -7.39
N VAL A 171 -6.75 -2.21 -6.20
CA VAL A 171 -6.84 -3.68 -6.01
C VAL A 171 -8.18 -4.19 -6.51
N PHE A 172 -8.17 -4.96 -7.58
CA PHE A 172 -9.38 -5.54 -8.16
C PHE A 172 -10.03 -6.54 -7.21
N GLY A 173 -11.35 -6.42 -7.08
CA GLY A 173 -12.14 -7.15 -6.10
C GLY A 173 -12.48 -6.34 -4.86
N GLN A 174 -11.72 -5.31 -4.52
CA GLN A 174 -12.10 -4.36 -3.47
C GLN A 174 -13.10 -3.35 -4.05
N ARG A 175 -14.38 -3.68 -3.87
CA ARG A 175 -15.51 -3.04 -4.55
C ARG A 175 -16.46 -2.31 -3.60
N PHE A 176 -16.23 -2.42 -2.28
CA PHE A 176 -16.92 -1.67 -1.24
C PHE A 176 -15.93 -0.81 -0.46
N ARG A 177 -16.28 0.43 -0.19
CA ARG A 177 -15.56 1.25 0.77
C ARG A 177 -15.94 0.81 2.20
N TYR A 178 -14.94 0.59 3.07
CA TYR A 178 -15.22 0.05 4.40
C TYR A 178 -15.89 1.05 5.35
N ASP A 179 -15.65 2.37 5.16
CA ASP A 179 -16.07 3.45 6.06
C ASP A 179 -17.25 4.29 5.54
N TYR A 180 -17.65 4.09 4.26
CA TYR A 180 -18.71 4.89 3.65
C TYR A 180 -19.39 4.17 2.49
N ILE A 181 -20.72 4.11 2.51
CA ILE A 181 -21.56 3.71 1.37
C ILE A 181 -22.72 4.66 1.29
N SER A 182 -23.01 5.18 0.11
CA SER A 182 -24.27 5.86 -0.26
C SER A 182 -24.59 5.49 -1.70
N ALA A 183 -25.41 4.45 -1.88
CA ALA A 183 -25.70 3.83 -3.16
C ALA A 183 -27.18 3.59 -3.34
N LYS A 184 -27.63 3.37 -4.59
CA LYS A 184 -29.03 3.15 -4.93
C LYS A 184 -29.17 2.22 -6.12
N PHE A 185 -30.23 1.42 -6.12
CA PHE A 185 -30.63 0.62 -7.27
C PHE A 185 -31.59 1.36 -8.18
N PHE A 186 -31.48 1.06 -9.48
CA PHE A 186 -32.32 1.59 -10.55
C PHE A 186 -32.86 0.45 -11.41
N PHE A 187 -34.03 0.66 -12.00
CA PHE A 187 -34.65 -0.29 -12.94
C PHE A 187 -34.01 -0.28 -14.33
N GLN A 188 -33.23 0.74 -14.64
CA GLN A 188 -32.60 0.98 -15.93
C GLN A 188 -31.21 1.58 -15.77
N ASN A 189 -30.41 1.52 -16.82
CA ASN A 189 -29.16 2.28 -16.86
C ASN A 189 -29.45 3.77 -16.90
N GLY A 190 -28.99 4.51 -15.88
CA GLY A 190 -29.20 5.95 -15.77
C GLY A 190 -30.36 6.35 -14.86
N TYR A 191 -30.56 7.66 -14.76
CA TYR A 191 -31.61 8.26 -13.95
C TYR A 191 -33.02 7.99 -14.47
N GLY A 192 -34.03 8.21 -13.61
CA GLY A 192 -35.43 8.10 -13.96
C GLY A 192 -36.02 6.68 -13.77
N GLY A 193 -35.30 5.81 -13.08
CA GLY A 193 -35.74 4.45 -12.75
C GLY A 193 -35.32 4.05 -11.34
N GLU A 194 -35.40 4.98 -10.39
CA GLU A 194 -35.00 4.78 -8.99
C GLU A 194 -35.87 3.72 -8.32
N PHE A 195 -35.23 2.74 -7.73
CA PHE A 195 -35.92 1.69 -7.01
C PHE A 195 -36.29 2.14 -5.60
N SER A 196 -37.54 2.62 -5.44
CA SER A 196 -38.03 3.26 -4.21
C SER A 196 -38.80 2.30 -3.29
N GLN A 197 -38.99 1.04 -3.68
CA GLN A 197 -39.83 0.06 -2.96
C GLN A 197 -39.00 -1.04 -2.28
N LEU A 198 -37.85 -0.63 -1.68
CA LEU A 198 -36.97 -1.55 -0.95
C LEU A 198 -37.25 -1.54 0.55
N THR A 199 -37.16 -2.72 1.16
CA THR A 199 -37.11 -2.92 2.61
C THR A 199 -35.86 -3.71 2.98
N LEU A 200 -35.43 -3.59 4.22
CA LEU A 200 -34.29 -4.41 4.72
C LEU A 200 -34.80 -5.84 4.99
N ALA A 201 -33.92 -6.81 4.76
CA ALA A 201 -34.17 -8.20 5.13
C ALA A 201 -34.36 -8.33 6.66
N ASP A 202 -35.40 -9.03 7.07
CA ASP A 202 -35.61 -9.44 8.45
C ASP A 202 -35.38 -10.96 8.55
N ASP A 203 -34.11 -11.32 8.65
CA ASP A 203 -33.65 -12.72 8.70
C ASP A 203 -33.03 -13.08 10.07
N GLY A 204 -33.28 -12.23 11.09
CA GLY A 204 -32.72 -12.39 12.43
C GLY A 204 -31.24 -12.01 12.59
N THR A 205 -30.59 -11.55 11.52
CA THR A 205 -29.24 -11.00 11.59
C THR A 205 -29.29 -9.47 11.77
N LYS A 206 -28.35 -8.92 12.54
CA LYS A 206 -28.23 -7.47 12.65
C LYS A 206 -27.82 -6.90 11.28
N SER A 207 -28.64 -6.01 10.73
CA SER A 207 -28.31 -5.33 9.48
C SER A 207 -27.02 -4.51 9.64
N LEU A 208 -26.19 -4.49 8.60
CA LEU A 208 -25.01 -3.63 8.50
C LEU A 208 -25.30 -2.33 7.75
N ILE A 209 -26.47 -2.26 7.12
CA ILE A 209 -26.92 -1.11 6.34
C ILE A 209 -28.26 -0.59 6.84
N ARG A 210 -28.55 0.65 6.47
CA ARG A 210 -29.86 1.31 6.61
C ARG A 210 -30.36 1.76 5.24
N LEU A 211 -31.66 1.97 5.13
CA LEU A 211 -32.28 2.65 4.01
C LEU A 211 -32.68 4.06 4.43
N THR A 212 -32.30 5.07 3.66
CA THR A 212 -32.81 6.43 3.85
C THR A 212 -34.25 6.55 3.39
N ASP A 213 -34.91 7.69 3.61
CA ASP A 213 -36.28 7.94 3.12
C ASP A 213 -36.34 7.86 1.58
N SER A 214 -35.28 8.30 0.90
CA SER A 214 -35.14 8.18 -0.57
C SER A 214 -34.63 6.81 -1.03
N LYS A 215 -34.50 5.84 -0.11
CA LYS A 215 -34.04 4.47 -0.36
C LYS A 215 -32.60 4.36 -0.84
N ASN A 216 -31.76 5.30 -0.45
CA ASN A 216 -30.31 5.07 -0.56
C ASN A 216 -29.90 4.03 0.48
N ILE A 217 -29.00 3.15 0.06
CA ILE A 217 -28.34 2.16 0.90
C ILE A 217 -27.13 2.86 1.52
N GLU A 218 -27.11 2.95 2.85
CA GLU A 218 -26.01 3.55 3.60
C GLU A 218 -25.58 2.61 4.72
N LEU A 219 -24.35 2.76 5.20
CA LEU A 219 -23.90 2.05 6.40
C LEU A 219 -24.76 2.42 7.60
N LEU A 220 -24.95 1.47 8.52
CA LEU A 220 -25.61 1.73 9.78
C LEU A 220 -24.81 2.78 10.58
N LEU A 221 -25.50 3.64 11.31
CA LEU A 221 -24.88 4.68 12.12
C LEU A 221 -24.72 4.22 13.58
N ASP A 222 -23.68 4.71 14.23
CA ASP A 222 -23.47 4.60 15.67
C ASP A 222 -24.34 5.62 16.45
N GLY A 223 -24.19 5.64 17.77
CA GLY A 223 -24.90 6.59 18.64
C GLY A 223 -24.53 8.07 18.48
N ASN A 224 -23.54 8.38 17.62
CA ASN A 224 -23.08 9.75 17.32
C ASN A 224 -23.30 10.12 15.85
N ASP A 225 -24.21 9.42 15.17
CA ASP A 225 -24.55 9.59 13.76
C ASP A 225 -23.36 9.37 12.78
N LYS A 226 -22.35 8.57 13.18
CA LYS A 226 -21.23 8.20 12.31
C LYS A 226 -21.47 6.81 11.72
N PRO A 227 -21.07 6.57 10.44
CA PRO A 227 -21.12 5.23 9.87
C PRO A 227 -20.32 4.22 10.72
N ILE A 228 -20.92 3.06 10.97
CA ILE A 228 -20.22 1.91 11.57
C ILE A 228 -19.40 1.27 10.47
N PRO A 229 -18.06 1.26 10.57
CA PRO A 229 -17.22 0.71 9.53
C PRO A 229 -17.46 -0.79 9.34
N LEU A 230 -17.34 -1.25 8.10
CA LEU A 230 -17.23 -2.66 7.75
C LEU A 230 -15.85 -3.17 8.12
N GLU A 231 -15.70 -4.48 8.25
CA GLU A 231 -14.39 -5.09 8.42
C GLU A 231 -13.57 -4.97 7.12
N GLU A 232 -12.39 -4.40 7.22
CA GLU A 232 -11.51 -4.17 6.08
C GLU A 232 -11.00 -5.50 5.50
N GLY A 233 -10.96 -5.61 4.17
CA GLY A 233 -10.59 -6.85 3.47
C GLY A 233 -11.62 -7.96 3.51
N ALA A 234 -12.70 -7.86 4.32
CA ALA A 234 -13.77 -8.83 4.33
C ALA A 234 -14.62 -8.75 3.06
N THR A 235 -15.16 -9.89 2.64
CA THR A 235 -16.05 -9.97 1.47
C THR A 235 -17.50 -9.89 1.89
N TYR A 236 -18.24 -9.05 1.19
CA TYR A 236 -19.67 -8.81 1.40
C TYR A 236 -20.47 -9.08 0.13
N ALA A 237 -21.71 -9.51 0.32
CA ALA A 237 -22.71 -9.61 -0.74
C ALA A 237 -23.87 -8.63 -0.47
N LEU A 238 -24.10 -7.73 -1.41
CA LEU A 238 -25.30 -6.88 -1.48
C LEU A 238 -26.29 -7.57 -2.41
N THR A 239 -27.45 -7.98 -1.88
CA THR A 239 -28.45 -8.72 -2.64
C THR A 239 -29.79 -8.01 -2.65
N VAL A 240 -30.56 -8.18 -3.73
CA VAL A 240 -31.94 -7.75 -3.85
C VAL A 240 -32.80 -8.95 -4.23
N ASP A 241 -33.82 -9.23 -3.45
CA ASP A 241 -34.81 -10.29 -3.71
C ASP A 241 -36.17 -9.67 -4.08
N LEU A 242 -36.62 -9.93 -5.30
CA LEU A 242 -37.88 -9.47 -5.86
C LEU A 242 -38.92 -10.61 -5.99
N SER A 243 -38.71 -11.74 -5.32
CA SER A 243 -39.60 -12.90 -5.42
C SER A 243 -41.03 -12.58 -5.01
N ALA A 244 -41.24 -11.62 -4.10
CA ALA A 244 -42.57 -11.16 -3.65
C ALA A 244 -43.18 -10.07 -4.54
N GLY A 245 -42.49 -9.63 -5.59
CA GLY A 245 -42.87 -8.55 -6.52
C GLY A 245 -41.96 -7.35 -6.45
N ASN A 246 -41.94 -6.55 -7.53
CA ASN A 246 -41.10 -5.35 -7.62
C ASN A 246 -41.46 -4.27 -6.58
N ASP A 247 -42.69 -4.27 -6.11
CA ASP A 247 -43.22 -3.38 -5.07
C ASP A 247 -42.89 -3.84 -3.64
N LYS A 248 -42.25 -5.01 -3.50
CA LYS A 248 -41.89 -5.65 -2.23
C LYS A 248 -40.43 -6.14 -2.22
N GLY A 249 -39.56 -5.39 -2.84
CA GLY A 249 -38.14 -5.73 -2.93
C GLY A 249 -37.49 -5.75 -1.54
N VAL A 250 -36.67 -6.77 -1.30
CA VAL A 250 -35.93 -6.95 -0.06
C VAL A 250 -34.45 -6.85 -0.35
N VAL A 251 -33.75 -5.93 0.33
CA VAL A 251 -32.29 -5.78 0.24
C VAL A 251 -31.63 -6.37 1.47
N SER A 252 -30.53 -7.11 1.28
CA SER A 252 -29.66 -7.54 2.36
C SER A 252 -28.20 -7.25 2.02
N PHE A 253 -27.39 -7.04 3.08
CA PHE A 253 -25.96 -6.84 2.97
C PHE A 253 -25.28 -7.69 4.04
N LYS A 254 -24.57 -8.73 3.59
CA LYS A 254 -24.04 -9.76 4.49
C LYS A 254 -22.55 -9.96 4.24
N LYS A 255 -21.81 -10.12 5.33
CA LYS A 255 -20.45 -10.62 5.28
C LYS A 255 -20.50 -12.11 4.93
N ILE A 256 -19.73 -12.51 3.89
CA ILE A 256 -19.63 -13.88 3.39
C ILE A 256 -18.28 -14.52 3.63
N SER A 257 -17.24 -13.72 3.84
CA SER A 257 -15.96 -14.16 4.38
C SER A 257 -15.30 -13.08 5.18
N ASP A 258 -14.48 -13.46 6.15
CA ASP A 258 -13.64 -12.55 6.90
C ASP A 258 -12.56 -11.97 5.97
N GLY A 259 -12.05 -10.79 6.32
CA GLY A 259 -10.84 -10.25 5.73
C GLY A 259 -9.65 -11.17 6.03
N GLU A 260 -8.66 -11.16 5.17
CA GLU A 260 -7.37 -11.69 5.60
C GLU A 260 -6.93 -10.85 6.80
N VAL A 261 -6.72 -11.50 7.93
CA VAL A 261 -6.09 -10.85 9.09
C VAL A 261 -4.67 -10.58 8.65
N LYS A 262 -4.40 -9.36 8.20
CA LYS A 262 -3.01 -8.94 7.95
C LYS A 262 -2.33 -8.96 9.32
N PRO A 263 -1.26 -9.72 9.46
CA PRO A 263 -0.54 -9.70 10.71
C PRO A 263 -0.01 -8.28 10.93
N GLU A 264 -0.19 -7.75 12.13
CA GLU A 264 0.32 -6.43 12.52
C GLU A 264 1.83 -6.34 12.28
N PRO A 265 2.35 -5.17 11.88
CA PRO A 265 3.79 -4.94 11.79
C PRO A 265 4.46 -5.32 13.09
N THR A 266 5.45 -6.20 13.03
CA THR A 266 6.13 -6.73 14.21
C THR A 266 7.63 -6.48 14.10
N VAL A 267 8.21 -5.90 15.14
CA VAL A 267 9.67 -5.78 15.26
C VAL A 267 10.25 -7.18 15.46
N VAL A 268 11.14 -7.59 14.58
CA VAL A 268 11.80 -8.90 14.63
C VAL A 268 13.20 -8.83 15.23
N GLN A 269 13.85 -7.67 15.10
CA GLN A 269 15.11 -7.41 15.80
C GLN A 269 15.39 -5.90 15.86
N THR A 270 16.25 -5.52 16.80
CA THR A 270 16.72 -4.15 16.99
C THR A 270 18.24 -4.11 16.94
N LEU A 271 18.80 -3.12 16.27
CA LEU A 271 20.24 -2.86 16.24
C LEU A 271 20.52 -1.49 16.84
N TYR A 272 21.51 -1.39 17.71
CA TYR A 272 22.00 -0.15 18.28
C TYR A 272 23.38 0.19 17.78
N PHE A 273 23.64 1.48 17.53
CA PHE A 273 24.89 2.01 17.00
C PHE A 273 25.35 3.18 17.86
N ASP A 274 26.57 3.09 18.36
CA ASP A 274 27.30 4.14 19.03
C ASP A 274 28.34 4.71 18.04
N PHE A 275 28.19 6.00 17.70
CA PHE A 275 29.08 6.71 16.78
C PHE A 275 30.05 7.58 17.56
N GLY A 276 31.21 7.06 17.88
CA GLY A 276 32.09 7.79 18.76
C GLY A 276 33.57 7.43 18.66
N SER A 277 34.25 7.61 19.76
CA SER A 277 35.67 7.38 19.91
C SER A 277 36.02 5.92 20.17
N SER A 278 37.17 5.48 19.69
CA SER A 278 37.64 4.11 19.96
C SER A 278 38.17 3.90 21.39
N SER A 279 38.40 4.95 22.16
CA SER A 279 38.78 4.86 23.57
C SER A 279 38.84 6.24 24.24
N ALA A 280 38.80 6.29 25.59
CA ALA A 280 38.98 7.53 26.39
C ALA A 280 40.31 8.25 26.14
N THR A 281 41.32 7.56 25.64
CA THR A 281 42.63 8.14 25.29
C THR A 281 42.75 8.55 23.82
N SER A 282 41.76 8.18 23.01
CA SER A 282 41.65 8.62 21.61
C SER A 282 41.46 10.14 21.55
N PRO A 283 41.79 10.80 20.45
CA PRO A 283 41.56 12.24 20.29
C PRO A 283 40.12 12.70 20.58
N GLY A 284 39.12 11.87 20.36
CA GLY A 284 37.74 12.20 20.67
C GLY A 284 37.37 12.07 22.17
N LYS A 285 38.13 11.33 22.93
CA LYS A 285 37.98 11.13 24.39
C LYS A 285 36.59 10.64 24.84
N GLY A 286 36.03 9.73 24.12
CA GLY A 286 34.86 8.93 24.53
C GLY A 286 35.21 7.48 24.57
N ASP A 287 34.46 6.70 25.30
CA ASP A 287 34.63 5.24 25.37
C ASP A 287 33.52 4.55 24.58
N PRO A 288 33.88 3.52 23.80
CA PRO A 288 32.89 2.66 23.18
C PRO A 288 31.91 2.10 24.23
N THR A 289 30.64 2.01 23.87
CA THR A 289 29.63 1.44 24.74
C THR A 289 29.95 -0.01 25.08
N VAL A 290 29.91 -0.31 26.38
CA VAL A 290 30.17 -1.67 26.90
C VAL A 290 29.02 -2.58 26.53
N ASN A 291 29.34 -3.81 26.16
CA ASN A 291 28.39 -4.84 25.77
C ASN A 291 28.31 -5.97 26.81
N PRO A 292 27.10 -6.30 27.31
CA PRO A 292 25.87 -5.49 27.15
C PRO A 292 25.93 -4.20 27.96
N ASP A 293 25.06 -3.23 27.60
CA ASP A 293 24.83 -2.04 28.41
C ASP A 293 24.05 -2.36 29.71
N ASP A 294 23.75 -1.35 30.52
CA ASP A 294 23.00 -1.50 31.78
C ASP A 294 21.52 -1.93 31.57
N ASN A 295 21.01 -1.84 30.33
CA ASN A 295 19.69 -2.30 29.95
C ASN A 295 19.70 -3.73 29.37
N GLY A 296 20.89 -4.31 29.20
CA GLY A 296 21.09 -5.64 28.62
C GLY A 296 21.23 -5.66 27.10
N ASN A 297 21.27 -4.51 26.42
CA ASN A 297 21.40 -4.40 24.98
C ASN A 297 22.85 -4.43 24.53
N TYR A 298 23.08 -4.99 23.33
CA TYR A 298 24.38 -5.02 22.67
C TYR A 298 24.44 -3.92 21.58
N TRP A 299 25.57 -3.21 21.51
CA TRP A 299 25.81 -2.04 20.68
C TRP A 299 26.90 -2.28 19.65
N ASN A 300 26.66 -1.89 18.42
CA ASN A 300 27.67 -1.82 17.36
C ASN A 300 28.44 -0.50 17.50
N ASN A 301 29.66 -0.56 18.00
CA ASN A 301 30.52 0.62 18.16
C ASN A 301 31.16 0.98 16.83
N ILE A 302 30.74 2.11 16.24
CA ILE A 302 31.24 2.67 14.99
C ILE A 302 32.26 3.76 15.35
N THR A 303 33.53 3.41 15.31
CA THR A 303 34.57 4.26 15.90
C THR A 303 35.55 4.80 14.87
N ASN A 304 36.39 5.78 15.29
CA ASN A 304 37.49 6.30 14.46
C ASN A 304 38.49 5.18 14.12
N ASN A 305 39.06 5.27 12.94
CA ASN A 305 40.09 4.34 12.46
C ASN A 305 41.38 5.04 12.04
N ASN A 306 41.45 6.39 12.09
CA ASN A 306 42.61 7.16 11.80
C ASN A 306 42.62 8.51 12.53
N GLY A 307 43.23 8.54 13.69
CA GLY A 307 43.29 9.76 14.53
C GLY A 307 41.91 10.30 14.87
N ASN A 308 41.62 11.52 14.46
CA ASN A 308 40.31 12.17 14.70
C ASN A 308 39.23 11.75 13.70
N TYR A 309 39.48 10.79 12.82
CA TYR A 309 38.62 10.53 11.69
C TYR A 309 38.13 9.08 11.63
N ALA A 310 36.89 8.89 11.21
CA ALA A 310 36.38 7.70 10.62
C ALA A 310 36.31 7.91 9.09
N ASN A 311 37.19 7.24 8.35
CA ASN A 311 37.39 7.51 6.95
C ASN A 311 36.36 6.91 6.03
N ALA A 312 36.08 7.58 4.93
CA ALA A 312 35.27 6.99 3.85
C ALA A 312 35.88 5.67 3.35
N GLY A 313 35.00 4.73 2.97
CA GLY A 313 35.38 3.38 2.55
C GLY A 313 35.59 2.40 3.71
N THR A 314 35.50 2.85 4.97
CA THR A 314 35.54 1.93 6.12
C THR A 314 34.30 1.10 6.16
N VAL A 315 34.44 -0.22 6.29
CA VAL A 315 33.37 -1.20 6.40
C VAL A 315 33.36 -1.80 7.80
N TYR A 316 32.23 -1.68 8.48
CA TYR A 316 31.91 -2.38 9.72
C TYR A 316 30.99 -3.56 9.34
N GLY A 317 31.58 -4.73 9.21
CA GLY A 317 30.86 -5.96 8.89
C GLY A 317 30.48 -6.73 10.15
N SER A 318 29.67 -7.75 9.97
CA SER A 318 29.24 -8.64 11.07
C SER A 318 28.55 -7.86 12.19
N LEU A 319 27.63 -6.96 11.84
CA LEU A 319 26.81 -6.26 12.80
C LEU A 319 25.94 -7.29 13.57
N PHE A 320 25.65 -7.00 14.81
CA PHE A 320 24.81 -7.84 15.66
C PHE A 320 23.62 -7.05 16.21
N ASN A 321 22.55 -7.77 16.51
CA ASN A 321 21.36 -7.20 17.10
C ASN A 321 21.51 -6.96 18.61
N SER A 322 20.50 -6.39 19.22
CA SER A 322 20.47 -6.09 20.67
C SER A 322 20.65 -7.28 21.58
N GLU A 323 20.45 -8.51 21.08
CA GLU A 323 20.61 -9.77 21.80
C GLU A 323 21.95 -10.46 21.51
N ASN A 324 22.92 -9.75 20.89
CA ASN A 324 24.21 -10.28 20.46
C ASN A 324 24.13 -11.38 19.38
N THR A 325 23.06 -11.40 18.60
CA THR A 325 22.95 -12.34 17.48
C THR A 325 23.58 -11.71 16.24
N PRO A 326 24.60 -12.36 15.61
CA PRO A 326 25.20 -11.85 14.39
C PRO A 326 24.18 -11.74 13.25
N THR A 327 24.27 -10.65 12.48
CA THR A 327 23.48 -10.45 11.27
C THR A 327 24.37 -10.57 10.03
N ALA A 328 23.79 -10.63 8.85
CA ALA A 328 24.50 -10.50 7.58
C ALA A 328 24.83 -9.04 7.23
N TYR A 329 24.34 -8.08 8.01
CA TYR A 329 24.39 -6.66 7.69
C TYR A 329 25.79 -6.07 7.84
N ALA A 330 26.08 -5.06 7.03
CA ALA A 330 27.28 -4.26 7.11
C ALA A 330 26.95 -2.77 7.01
N LEU A 331 27.77 -1.93 7.65
CA LEU A 331 27.75 -0.48 7.51
C LEU A 331 29.01 -0.02 6.80
N THR A 332 28.87 0.72 5.72
CA THR A 332 30.01 1.32 4.97
C THR A 332 29.93 2.83 5.05
N LEU A 333 30.99 3.49 5.50
CA LEU A 333 31.08 4.94 5.48
C LEU A 333 31.31 5.42 4.04
N ASN A 334 30.38 6.18 3.47
CA ASN A 334 30.51 6.79 2.14
C ASN A 334 31.31 8.10 2.22
N SER A 335 31.24 8.76 3.37
CA SER A 335 31.95 10.03 3.65
C SER A 335 32.84 9.87 4.87
N ARG A 336 33.80 10.76 5.01
CA ARG A 336 34.57 10.88 6.24
C ARG A 336 33.74 11.59 7.31
N PHE A 337 33.83 11.09 8.53
CA PHE A 337 33.31 11.78 9.72
C PHE A 337 34.47 12.14 10.67
N THR A 338 34.33 13.26 11.33
CA THR A 338 35.25 13.64 12.41
C THR A 338 34.63 13.22 13.73
N ILE A 339 35.43 12.83 14.73
CA ILE A 339 34.93 12.45 16.05
C ILE A 339 35.12 13.60 17.05
N ASN A 340 34.24 13.65 18.03
CA ASN A 340 34.43 14.47 19.23
C ASN A 340 33.85 13.72 20.42
N GLY A 341 34.34 14.04 21.62
CA GLY A 341 33.98 13.30 22.80
C GLY A 341 33.65 14.17 24.02
N ALA A 342 33.64 13.53 25.15
CA ALA A 342 33.17 14.06 26.43
C ALA A 342 33.89 15.31 26.96
N SER A 343 35.10 15.60 26.48
CA SER A 343 35.85 16.79 26.97
C SER A 343 35.73 17.97 25.98
N GLY A 344 35.28 19.11 26.51
CA GLY A 344 35.28 20.37 25.77
C GLY A 344 34.09 20.60 24.83
N GLY A 345 32.87 20.32 25.26
CA GLY A 345 31.63 20.44 24.48
C GLY A 345 31.19 19.11 23.89
N GLY A 346 31.25 18.05 24.67
CA GLY A 346 30.82 16.73 24.33
C GLY A 346 29.31 16.62 24.07
N GLY A 347 28.88 15.41 23.80
CA GLY A 347 27.48 15.06 23.70
C GLY A 347 26.77 15.10 25.04
N LEU A 348 25.72 14.33 25.19
CA LEU A 348 24.92 14.26 26.41
C LEU A 348 25.54 13.22 27.39
N LEU A 349 26.24 13.74 28.42
CA LEU A 349 26.97 12.90 29.38
C LEU A 349 26.09 12.26 30.46
N GLN A 350 24.91 12.78 30.68
CA GLN A 350 23.95 12.28 31.66
C GLN A 350 22.57 12.20 30.99
N PRO A 351 22.36 11.21 30.12
CA PRO A 351 21.05 11.00 29.50
C PRO A 351 20.03 10.56 30.54
N ASP A 352 18.82 11.10 30.42
CA ASP A 352 17.69 10.73 31.25
C ASP A 352 16.90 9.60 30.58
N LYS A 353 16.72 8.50 31.30
CA LYS A 353 16.00 7.32 30.80
C LYS A 353 14.52 7.58 30.55
N ASP A 354 13.92 8.49 31.33
CA ASP A 354 12.51 8.86 31.13
C ASP A 354 12.29 9.70 29.85
N LEU A 355 13.38 10.28 29.27
CA LEU A 355 13.34 11.11 28.07
C LEU A 355 13.83 10.39 26.82
N LEU A 356 14.80 9.47 26.95
CA LEU A 356 15.46 8.81 25.83
C LEU A 356 15.29 7.28 25.81
N ASP A 357 14.61 6.73 26.82
CA ASP A 357 14.34 5.30 26.95
C ASP A 357 15.60 4.43 26.75
N ASP A 358 15.58 3.51 25.83
CA ASP A 358 16.67 2.59 25.50
C ASP A 358 17.93 3.27 24.89
N LEU A 359 17.80 4.51 24.42
CA LEU A 359 18.92 5.31 23.93
C LEU A 359 19.67 6.06 25.04
N ALA A 360 19.19 6.02 26.27
CA ALA A 360 19.79 6.70 27.43
C ALA A 360 21.04 6.01 27.95
N VAL A 361 22.05 5.83 27.09
CA VAL A 361 23.35 5.22 27.45
C VAL A 361 24.44 6.27 27.39
N ALA A 362 25.06 6.58 28.53
CA ALA A 362 25.98 7.72 28.69
C ALA A 362 27.23 7.64 27.81
N THR A 363 27.74 6.45 27.55
CA THR A 363 28.87 6.24 26.62
C THR A 363 28.46 6.52 25.17
N ALA A 364 27.28 6.05 24.76
CA ALA A 364 26.77 6.25 23.40
C ALA A 364 26.33 7.70 23.13
N THR A 365 25.76 8.39 24.12
CA THR A 365 25.31 9.78 23.96
C THR A 365 26.41 10.82 24.22
N GLY A 366 27.51 10.40 24.88
CA GLY A 366 28.56 11.29 25.41
C GLY A 366 29.57 11.75 24.35
N ASP A 367 29.78 11.00 23.30
CA ASP A 367 30.60 11.37 22.15
C ASP A 367 29.82 11.20 20.83
N TYR A 368 30.43 11.54 19.71
CA TYR A 368 29.70 11.56 18.46
C TYR A 368 30.62 11.65 17.24
N PHE A 369 30.13 11.16 16.12
CA PHE A 369 30.58 11.57 14.79
C PHE A 369 29.98 12.93 14.46
N PHE A 370 30.70 13.75 13.71
CA PHE A 370 30.12 14.96 13.16
C PHE A 370 30.57 15.23 11.73
N MET A 371 29.67 15.88 11.00
CA MET A 371 29.92 16.42 9.68
C MET A 371 30.64 17.75 9.84
N GLU A 372 31.75 17.92 9.11
CA GLU A 372 32.57 19.14 9.12
C GLU A 372 31.85 20.33 8.45
N LYS A 373 32.26 21.54 8.84
CA LYS A 373 31.72 22.78 8.27
C LYS A 373 31.92 22.89 6.74
N SER A 374 32.96 22.30 6.22
CA SER A 374 33.29 22.32 4.78
C SER A 374 32.44 21.40 3.93
N GLU A 375 31.61 20.55 4.55
CA GLU A 375 30.83 19.55 3.86
C GLU A 375 29.31 19.90 3.94
N ASP A 376 28.60 19.70 2.83
CA ASP A 376 27.15 19.92 2.79
C ASP A 376 26.36 18.72 3.33
N ASN A 377 26.93 17.51 3.14
CA ASN A 377 26.37 16.27 3.66
C ASN A 377 27.47 15.23 3.89
N SER A 378 27.17 14.26 4.76
CA SER A 378 27.96 13.06 4.98
C SER A 378 27.03 11.86 5.07
N SER A 379 27.48 10.68 4.64
CA SER A 379 26.60 9.52 4.60
C SER A 379 27.31 8.19 4.83
N PHE A 380 26.51 7.20 5.17
CA PHE A 380 26.90 5.79 5.22
C PHE A 380 25.77 4.92 4.66
N THR A 381 26.08 3.69 4.28
CA THR A 381 25.13 2.75 3.70
C THR A 381 25.10 1.48 4.51
N PHE A 382 23.91 1.03 4.86
CA PHE A 382 23.66 -0.33 5.32
C PHE A 382 23.46 -1.24 4.12
N SER A 383 24.09 -2.39 4.10
CA SER A 383 24.03 -3.36 3.01
C SER A 383 23.70 -4.76 3.52
N ASN A 384 23.33 -5.65 2.59
CA ASN A 384 22.87 -7.01 2.83
C ASN A 384 21.57 -7.08 3.66
N LEU A 385 20.74 -6.06 3.59
CA LEU A 385 19.43 -6.02 4.25
C LEU A 385 18.43 -6.93 3.52
N ASP A 386 17.48 -7.49 4.25
CA ASP A 386 16.40 -8.29 3.65
C ASP A 386 15.38 -7.37 2.98
N LYS A 387 15.23 -7.49 1.67
CA LYS A 387 14.32 -6.67 0.85
C LYS A 387 12.83 -6.88 1.13
N ASN A 388 12.49 -7.95 1.85
CA ASN A 388 11.11 -8.24 2.25
C ASN A 388 10.77 -7.72 3.65
N LYS A 389 11.71 -6.99 4.26
CA LYS A 389 11.56 -6.37 5.58
C LYS A 389 11.55 -4.86 5.47
N GLY A 390 10.87 -4.22 6.42
CA GLY A 390 10.92 -2.78 6.60
C GLY A 390 11.89 -2.41 7.73
N TYR A 391 12.52 -1.23 7.61
CA TYR A 391 13.50 -0.74 8.59
C TYR A 391 13.11 0.66 9.05
N LYS A 392 12.98 0.85 10.36
CA LYS A 392 12.70 2.15 10.97
C LYS A 392 13.92 2.64 11.72
N PHE A 393 14.29 3.89 11.49
CA PHE A 393 15.51 4.50 12.00
C PHE A 393 15.17 5.53 13.07
N TYR A 394 15.91 5.49 14.19
CA TYR A 394 15.79 6.46 15.26
C TYR A 394 17.18 7.08 15.47
N ALA A 395 17.33 8.36 15.11
CA ALA A 395 18.60 9.05 15.20
C ALA A 395 18.60 10.09 16.31
N PHE A 396 19.65 10.07 17.13
CA PHE A 396 19.87 11.05 18.18
C PHE A 396 21.19 11.78 17.95
N GLY A 397 21.12 13.11 17.98
CA GLY A 397 22.26 14.01 17.92
C GLY A 397 22.19 15.02 19.05
N SER A 398 23.30 15.16 19.77
CA SER A 398 23.41 16.08 20.90
C SER A 398 24.81 16.67 21.01
N ARG A 399 24.91 17.97 21.27
CA ARG A 399 26.15 18.68 21.60
C ARG A 399 25.88 19.87 22.48
N LEU A 400 26.72 20.08 23.49
CA LEU A 400 26.68 21.28 24.34
C LEU A 400 27.26 22.48 23.57
N ALA A 401 26.38 23.33 23.04
CA ALA A 401 26.77 24.58 22.36
C ALA A 401 25.60 25.58 22.33
N THR A 402 25.91 26.88 22.38
CA THR A 402 24.92 27.96 22.21
C THR A 402 24.60 28.25 20.75
N GLN A 403 25.50 27.88 19.82
CA GLN A 403 25.24 27.93 18.37
C GLN A 403 24.19 26.90 18.00
N VAL A 404 23.15 27.32 17.27
CA VAL A 404 22.16 26.41 16.72
C VAL A 404 22.83 25.44 15.74
N ARG A 405 22.50 24.15 15.89
CA ARG A 405 22.97 23.06 15.00
C ARG A 405 21.80 22.16 14.72
N THR A 406 21.35 22.18 13.48
CA THR A 406 20.21 21.39 13.05
C THR A 406 20.62 20.48 11.88
N ALA A 407 20.45 19.18 12.08
CA ALA A 407 20.59 18.16 11.06
C ALA A 407 19.31 18.08 10.21
N ILE A 408 19.47 17.65 8.94
CA ILE A 408 18.45 16.98 8.17
C ILE A 408 18.93 15.55 8.01
N TYR A 409 18.22 14.57 8.53
CA TYR A 409 18.47 13.18 8.28
C TYR A 409 17.62 12.73 7.07
N ILE A 410 18.27 12.07 6.10
CA ILE A 410 17.61 11.55 4.91
C ILE A 410 17.94 10.06 4.84
N ILE A 411 16.91 9.22 4.85
CA ILE A 411 17.05 7.78 4.77
C ILE A 411 16.43 7.32 3.45
N SER A 412 17.23 6.70 2.59
CA SER A 412 16.85 6.36 1.22
C SER A 412 17.12 4.88 0.93
N GLY A 413 16.12 4.17 0.52
CA GLY A 413 16.13 2.83 -0.03
C GLY A 413 15.21 2.77 -1.26
N GLU A 414 14.27 1.84 -1.31
CA GLU A 414 13.21 1.82 -2.32
C GLU A 414 12.26 3.04 -2.17
N ASN A 415 11.98 3.44 -0.93
CA ASN A 415 11.33 4.69 -0.56
C ASN A 415 12.32 5.59 0.21
N THR A 416 11.92 6.84 0.46
CA THR A 416 12.76 7.83 1.15
C THR A 416 11.93 8.56 2.18
N ASP A 417 12.51 8.76 3.37
CA ASP A 417 12.00 9.66 4.39
C ASP A 417 13.08 10.65 4.84
N GLN A 418 12.66 11.81 5.32
CA GLN A 418 13.56 12.82 5.86
C GLN A 418 12.93 13.62 6.98
N GLY A 419 13.76 14.04 7.93
CA GLY A 419 13.33 14.91 9.01
C GLY A 419 14.48 15.67 9.65
N GLU A 420 14.13 16.60 10.51
CA GLU A 420 15.05 17.53 11.12
C GLU A 420 15.24 17.23 12.60
N LEU A 421 16.46 17.44 13.10
CA LEU A 421 16.78 17.38 14.52
C LEU A 421 17.72 18.51 14.91
N GLN A 422 17.29 19.35 15.86
CA GLN A 422 18.16 20.33 16.48
C GLN A 422 18.97 19.69 17.60
N ALA A 423 20.28 19.59 17.40
CA ALA A 423 21.20 18.92 18.33
C ALA A 423 21.82 19.88 19.37
N ALA A 424 21.84 21.18 19.09
CA ALA A 424 22.40 22.22 19.95
C ALA A 424 21.72 23.58 19.71
N GLY A 425 21.95 24.51 20.64
CA GLY A 425 21.43 25.87 20.57
C GLY A 425 21.02 26.39 21.94
N THR A 426 20.92 27.70 22.11
CA THR A 426 20.48 28.31 23.37
C THR A 426 19.09 27.77 23.76
N ASN A 427 19.00 27.15 24.95
CA ASN A 427 17.78 26.54 25.48
C ASN A 427 17.17 25.41 24.62
N CYS A 428 17.94 24.74 23.80
CA CYS A 428 17.49 23.65 22.93
C CYS A 428 16.85 22.49 23.70
N GLY A 429 17.39 22.15 24.86
CA GLY A 429 16.86 21.13 25.77
C GLY A 429 15.95 21.66 26.87
N GLY A 430 15.59 22.96 26.84
CA GLY A 430 14.87 23.67 27.90
C GLY A 430 15.66 24.83 28.48
N THR A 431 15.06 25.57 29.40
CA THR A 431 15.68 26.78 29.98
C THR A 431 17.04 26.47 30.60
N GLY A 432 18.09 27.09 30.09
CA GLY A 432 19.48 26.91 30.53
C GLY A 432 20.22 25.69 29.97
N ILE A 433 19.54 24.85 29.18
CA ILE A 433 20.10 23.61 28.59
C ILE A 433 20.35 23.85 27.10
N ASN A 434 21.64 23.96 26.70
CA ASN A 434 22.06 24.33 25.37
C ASN A 434 22.41 23.11 24.49
N GLN A 435 21.78 21.99 24.74
CA GLN A 435 21.95 20.74 23.97
C GLN A 435 20.63 19.97 23.90
N ASN A 436 20.49 19.11 22.92
CA ASN A 436 19.34 18.18 22.84
C ASN A 436 19.45 17.13 23.95
N ILE A 437 18.39 16.94 24.71
CA ILE A 437 18.32 15.96 25.81
C ILE A 437 17.19 14.95 25.66
N GLN A 438 16.29 15.12 24.65
CA GLN A 438 15.05 14.35 24.57
C GLN A 438 14.53 14.09 23.16
N ASN A 439 14.92 14.91 22.18
CA ASN A 439 14.35 14.78 20.85
C ASN A 439 15.11 13.72 20.04
N VAL A 440 14.39 12.77 19.49
CA VAL A 440 14.88 11.73 18.59
C VAL A 440 14.14 11.88 17.26
N TYR A 441 14.86 11.86 16.16
CA TYR A 441 14.24 11.71 14.85
C TYR A 441 13.86 10.25 14.65
N ALA A 442 12.61 9.97 14.32
CA ALA A 442 12.12 8.66 13.97
C ALA A 442 11.61 8.68 12.52
N SER A 443 12.15 7.83 11.67
CA SER A 443 11.72 7.74 10.27
C SER A 443 10.38 7.01 10.13
N GLU A 444 9.74 7.16 8.96
CA GLU A 444 8.81 6.15 8.47
C GLU A 444 9.56 4.83 8.21
N VAL A 445 8.83 3.77 7.89
CA VAL A 445 9.43 2.49 7.51
C VAL A 445 10.04 2.61 6.12
N ILE A 446 11.33 2.26 6.00
CA ILE A 446 12.09 2.29 4.75
C ILE A 446 12.36 0.86 4.30
N PHE A 447 12.15 0.59 3.03
CA PHE A 447 12.50 -0.69 2.40
C PHE A 447 13.85 -0.58 1.69
N PRO A 448 14.71 -1.63 1.78
CA PRO A 448 15.95 -1.65 1.03
C PRO A 448 15.71 -1.54 -0.48
N ASP A 449 16.65 -0.93 -1.19
CA ASP A 449 16.64 -0.86 -2.64
C ASP A 449 16.83 -2.25 -3.30
N GLU A 450 16.92 -2.28 -4.63
CA GLU A 450 17.11 -3.51 -5.41
C GLU A 450 18.41 -4.26 -5.06
N ASN A 451 19.40 -3.59 -4.47
CA ASN A 451 20.67 -4.17 -4.03
C ASN A 451 20.63 -4.66 -2.56
N GLY A 452 19.53 -4.44 -1.84
CA GLY A 452 19.43 -4.69 -0.40
C GLY A 452 20.14 -3.63 0.42
N GLU A 453 20.13 -2.38 -0.02
CA GLU A 453 20.82 -1.26 0.60
C GLU A 453 19.86 -0.17 1.09
N ILE A 454 20.20 0.46 2.22
CA ILE A 454 19.61 1.70 2.70
C ILE A 454 20.75 2.69 3.01
N LYS A 455 20.66 3.87 2.42
CA LYS A 455 21.60 4.96 2.66
C LYS A 455 21.07 5.91 3.70
N PHE A 456 21.87 6.19 4.74
CA PHE A 456 21.62 7.22 5.73
C PHE A 456 22.51 8.45 5.45
N THR A 457 21.89 9.60 5.27
CA THR A 457 22.58 10.87 4.99
C THR A 457 22.32 11.86 6.10
N VAL A 458 23.37 12.47 6.61
CA VAL A 458 23.35 13.62 7.52
C VAL A 458 23.64 14.86 6.67
N SER A 459 22.66 15.75 6.54
CA SER A 459 22.78 17.03 5.87
C SER A 459 22.66 18.18 6.86
N ARG A 460 23.23 19.33 6.47
CA ARG A 460 23.17 20.53 7.29
C ARG A 460 21.97 21.37 6.94
N LYS A 461 21.14 21.65 7.93
CA LYS A 461 20.15 22.74 7.86
C LYS A 461 20.74 24.04 8.38
N GLU A 462 21.34 23.99 9.59
CA GLU A 462 21.87 25.16 10.26
C GLU A 462 23.07 24.80 11.15
N GLY A 463 24.04 25.71 11.27
CA GLY A 463 25.23 25.54 12.11
C GLY A 463 26.43 24.91 11.37
N ASP A 464 27.59 24.89 12.04
CA ASP A 464 28.88 24.55 11.40
C ASP A 464 29.23 23.05 11.45
N TYR A 465 28.84 22.36 12.53
CA TYR A 465 29.21 20.97 12.82
C TYR A 465 27.99 20.20 13.30
N ILE A 466 27.57 19.24 12.53
CA ILE A 466 26.32 18.49 12.78
C ILE A 466 26.64 17.14 13.43
N PRO A 467 26.27 16.91 14.70
CA PRO A 467 26.57 15.69 15.41
C PRO A 467 25.57 14.59 15.12
N LEU A 468 26.05 13.33 15.15
CA LEU A 468 25.29 12.09 15.23
C LEU A 468 25.93 11.25 16.34
N ASN A 469 25.20 11.00 17.42
CA ASN A 469 25.68 10.21 18.56
C ASN A 469 25.22 8.77 18.46
N VAL A 470 23.90 8.58 18.28
CA VAL A 470 23.24 7.29 18.38
C VAL A 470 22.33 7.06 17.19
N LEU A 471 22.29 5.83 16.72
CA LEU A 471 21.27 5.35 15.81
C LEU A 471 20.71 4.03 16.36
N LYS A 472 19.37 3.90 16.35
CA LYS A 472 18.68 2.63 16.53
C LYS A 472 17.97 2.27 15.25
N ILE A 473 17.99 1.01 14.87
CA ILE A 473 17.25 0.47 13.75
C ILE A 473 16.35 -0.65 14.27
N GLU A 474 15.07 -0.56 13.98
CA GLU A 474 14.12 -1.64 14.18
C GLU A 474 13.78 -2.28 12.82
N GLU A 475 13.97 -3.59 12.72
CA GLU A 475 13.58 -4.37 11.56
C GLU A 475 12.17 -4.92 11.77
N TYR A 476 11.31 -4.69 10.79
CA TYR A 476 9.90 -5.10 10.81
C TYR A 476 9.60 -6.19 9.80
N THR A 477 8.76 -7.15 10.21
CA THR A 477 8.02 -8.03 9.30
C THR A 477 6.56 -7.58 9.23
N ASN A 478 5.83 -8.12 8.25
CA ASN A 478 4.40 -7.81 8.05
C ASN A 478 4.11 -6.32 7.76
N VAL A 479 5.05 -5.65 7.11
CA VAL A 479 4.88 -4.28 6.61
C VAL A 479 4.67 -4.30 5.10
N GLU A 480 3.82 -3.41 4.60
CA GLU A 480 3.56 -3.26 3.16
C GLU A 480 4.51 -2.22 2.57
N LYS A 481 4.96 -2.48 1.35
CA LYS A 481 5.75 -1.56 0.53
C LYS A 481 4.87 -0.50 -0.11
#